data_ca63e2676b0d475c88f79bc0f65477cd
#
_entry.id   ca63e2676b0d475c88f79bc0f65477cd
#
_cell.length_a   1.000
_cell.length_b   1.000
_cell.length_c   1.000
_cell.angle_alpha   90.00
_cell.angle_beta   90.00
_cell.angle_gamma   90.00
#
_symmetry.space_group_name_H-M   'P 1'
#
loop_
_entity.id
_entity.type
_entity.pdbx_description
1 polymer ?
#
loop_
_entity_poly.entity_id
_entity_poly.type
_entity_poly.pdbx_seq_one_letter_code
_entity_poly.pdbx_strand_id
1 'polypeptide(L)'
;MDPDDRPLLSLTHRFADELPELCMPWQGAEVPDPQVVLVDEQLAKELAIDPDDLRSPGAARVLVGMDALAGSEPVAMGYAGHQFGGYSPRLGDGRALLLG
;
A
#
# COMPACT_ATOMS: atom_id res chain seq x y z
N MET A 1 -19.12 -16.09 -4.54
CA MET A 1 -18.46 -14.83 -4.15
C MET A 1 -19.38 -13.67 -4.45
N ASP A 2 -19.67 -12.86 -3.45
CA ASP A 2 -20.49 -11.66 -3.63
C ASP A 2 -19.71 -10.66 -4.48
N PRO A 3 -20.33 -10.00 -5.48
CA PRO A 3 -19.65 -8.95 -6.24
C PRO A 3 -19.03 -7.84 -5.38
N ASP A 4 -19.58 -7.59 -4.18
CA ASP A 4 -19.06 -6.60 -3.26
C ASP A 4 -17.78 -7.07 -2.52
N ASP A 5 -17.45 -8.36 -2.58
CA ASP A 5 -16.28 -8.93 -1.94
C ASP A 5 -15.01 -8.88 -2.82
N ARG A 6 -15.13 -8.35 -4.04
CA ARG A 6 -13.97 -8.24 -4.93
C ARG A 6 -12.97 -7.25 -4.33
N PRO A 7 -11.65 -7.53 -4.44
CA PRO A 7 -10.65 -6.60 -3.94
C PRO A 7 -10.63 -5.31 -4.77
N LEU A 8 -10.37 -4.18 -4.12
CA LEU A 8 -10.17 -2.89 -4.78
C LEU A 8 -9.04 -2.95 -5.80
N LEU A 9 -7.94 -3.58 -5.42
CA LEU A 9 -6.75 -3.77 -6.23
C LEU A 9 -6.37 -5.25 -6.20
N SER A 10 -5.78 -5.73 -7.28
CA SER A 10 -5.16 -7.05 -7.32
C SER A 10 -3.65 -6.86 -7.30
N LEU A 11 -3.04 -7.19 -6.18
CA LEU A 11 -1.61 -6.97 -5.95
C LEU A 11 -0.90 -8.31 -5.74
N THR A 12 0.37 -8.35 -6.12
CA THR A 12 1.27 -9.45 -5.76
C THR A 12 2.14 -9.03 -4.59
N HIS A 13 2.78 -9.99 -3.93
CA HIS A 13 3.69 -9.75 -2.80
C HIS A 13 5.10 -10.17 -3.14
N ARG A 14 5.49 -9.96 -4.37
CA ARG A 14 6.74 -10.46 -4.89
C ARG A 14 7.95 -9.97 -4.12
N PHE A 15 7.98 -8.67 -3.76
CA PHE A 15 9.10 -8.11 -3.01
C PHE A 15 9.23 -8.77 -1.64
N ALA A 16 8.12 -8.90 -0.89
CA ALA A 16 8.14 -9.51 0.44
C ALA A 16 8.45 -11.00 0.38
N ASP A 17 7.98 -11.70 -0.67
CA ASP A 17 8.24 -13.12 -0.84
C ASP A 17 9.70 -13.41 -1.21
N GLU A 18 10.29 -12.59 -2.07
CA GLU A 18 11.66 -12.78 -2.54
C GLU A 18 12.72 -12.19 -1.60
N LEU A 19 12.38 -11.14 -0.87
CA LEU A 19 13.31 -10.42 0.02
C LEU A 19 12.71 -10.22 1.42
N PRO A 20 12.30 -11.30 2.10
CA PRO A 20 11.65 -11.16 3.40
C PRO A 20 12.55 -10.53 4.46
N GLU A 21 13.87 -10.66 4.33
CA GLU A 21 14.83 -10.07 5.25
C GLU A 21 14.87 -8.55 5.19
N LEU A 22 14.33 -7.95 4.13
CA LEU A 22 14.22 -6.50 3.95
C LEU A 22 12.83 -5.97 4.28
N CYS A 23 11.95 -6.83 4.80
CA CYS A 23 10.57 -6.49 5.07
C CYS A 23 10.20 -6.74 6.52
N MET A 24 9.33 -5.89 7.06
CA MET A 24 8.72 -6.09 8.36
C MET A 24 7.21 -5.91 8.20
N PRO A 25 6.38 -6.88 8.61
CA PRO A 25 4.94 -6.68 8.59
C PRO A 25 4.56 -5.43 9.38
N TRP A 26 3.73 -4.58 8.78
CA TRP A 26 3.39 -3.31 9.38
C TRP A 26 2.00 -2.89 8.95
N GLN A 27 1.34 -2.12 9.80
CA GLN A 27 0.04 -1.53 9.49
C GLN A 27 0.19 -0.02 9.47
N GLY A 28 -0.53 0.63 8.56
CA GLY A 28 -0.55 2.08 8.49
C GLY A 28 -1.09 2.72 9.76
N ALA A 29 -0.69 3.96 10.01
CA ALA A 29 -1.18 4.70 11.16
C ALA A 29 -2.70 4.92 11.04
N GLU A 30 -3.39 4.98 12.17
CA GLU A 30 -4.81 5.32 12.18
C GLU A 30 -4.99 6.78 11.82
N VAL A 31 -5.87 7.03 10.84
CA VAL A 31 -6.22 8.38 10.37
C VAL A 31 -7.72 8.56 10.59
N PRO A 32 -8.15 9.62 11.28
CA PRO A 32 -9.59 9.84 11.46
C PRO A 32 -10.24 10.20 10.12
N ASP A 33 -11.29 9.48 9.76
CA ASP A 33 -12.16 9.72 8.60
C ASP A 33 -11.37 10.02 7.31
N PRO A 34 -10.55 9.07 6.82
CA PRO A 34 -9.82 9.30 5.56
C PRO A 34 -10.78 9.40 4.38
N GLN A 35 -10.51 10.38 3.50
CA GLN A 35 -11.33 10.63 2.33
C GLN A 35 -10.46 10.75 1.09
N VAL A 36 -10.92 10.19 -0.02
CA VAL A 36 -10.26 10.34 -1.32
C VAL A 36 -10.57 11.74 -1.85
N VAL A 37 -9.52 12.50 -2.16
CA VAL A 37 -9.65 13.88 -2.63
C VAL A 37 -9.71 13.95 -4.15
N LEU A 38 -8.88 13.15 -4.82
CA LEU A 38 -8.74 13.18 -6.28
C LEU A 38 -8.46 11.79 -6.80
N VAL A 39 -9.07 11.45 -7.94
CA VAL A 39 -8.83 10.19 -8.65
C VAL A 39 -8.43 10.53 -10.09
N ASP A 40 -7.30 9.98 -10.54
CA ASP A 40 -6.92 10.03 -11.95
C ASP A 40 -7.63 8.88 -12.68
N GLU A 41 -8.72 9.22 -13.37
CA GLU A 41 -9.55 8.22 -14.03
C GLU A 41 -8.85 7.51 -15.18
N GLN A 42 -8.02 8.24 -15.92
CA GLN A 42 -7.29 7.65 -17.05
C GLN A 42 -6.28 6.63 -16.55
N LEU A 43 -5.51 6.99 -15.54
CA LEU A 43 -4.52 6.08 -14.95
C LEU A 43 -5.19 4.86 -14.32
N ALA A 44 -6.31 5.06 -13.62
CA ALA A 44 -7.05 3.95 -13.04
C ALA A 44 -7.46 2.94 -14.09
N LYS A 45 -7.97 3.41 -15.23
CA LYS A 45 -8.36 2.54 -16.34
C LYS A 45 -7.16 1.81 -16.94
N GLU A 46 -6.02 2.48 -17.07
CA GLU A 46 -4.77 1.86 -17.55
C GLU A 46 -4.31 0.74 -16.62
N LEU A 47 -4.56 0.87 -15.32
CA LEU A 47 -4.22 -0.13 -14.31
C LEU A 47 -5.33 -1.17 -14.11
N ALA A 48 -6.38 -1.15 -14.93
CA ALA A 48 -7.55 -2.02 -14.82
C ALA A 48 -8.29 -1.87 -13.48
N ILE A 49 -8.36 -0.65 -12.97
CA ILE A 49 -9.07 -0.30 -11.74
C ILE A 49 -10.28 0.55 -12.10
N ASP A 50 -11.45 0.22 -11.54
CA ASP A 50 -12.64 1.05 -11.71
C ASP A 50 -12.48 2.33 -10.89
N PRO A 51 -12.52 3.53 -11.52
CA PRO A 51 -12.40 4.78 -10.77
C PRO A 51 -13.45 4.97 -9.69
N ASP A 52 -14.65 4.42 -9.89
CA ASP A 52 -15.73 4.53 -8.89
C ASP A 52 -15.41 3.70 -7.64
N ASP A 53 -14.71 2.59 -7.80
CA ASP A 53 -14.24 1.81 -6.64
C ASP A 53 -13.24 2.61 -5.80
N LEU A 54 -12.40 3.43 -6.43
CA LEU A 54 -11.44 4.29 -5.74
C LEU A 54 -12.13 5.43 -4.97
N ARG A 55 -13.35 5.76 -5.32
CA ARG A 55 -14.13 6.80 -4.62
C ARG A 55 -14.96 6.24 -3.48
N SER A 56 -15.00 4.93 -3.30
CA SER A 56 -15.76 4.31 -2.22
C SER A 56 -15.16 4.65 -0.85
N PRO A 57 -15.98 4.66 0.23
CA PRO A 57 -15.45 4.93 1.57
C PRO A 57 -14.37 3.94 2.01
N GLY A 58 -14.50 2.67 1.63
CA GLY A 58 -13.50 1.65 1.95
C GLY A 58 -12.18 1.86 1.26
N ALA A 59 -12.16 2.47 0.07
CA ALA A 59 -10.94 2.72 -0.69
C ALA A 59 -9.99 3.65 0.07
N ALA A 60 -10.50 4.71 0.67
CA ALA A 60 -9.67 5.65 1.43
C ALA A 60 -8.94 4.95 2.57
N ARG A 61 -9.59 4.04 3.28
CA ARG A 61 -8.99 3.28 4.37
C ARG A 61 -7.88 2.36 3.88
N VAL A 62 -8.08 1.71 2.73
CA VAL A 62 -7.05 0.86 2.11
C VAL A 62 -5.86 1.69 1.64
N LEU A 63 -6.12 2.82 0.98
CA LEU A 63 -5.05 3.66 0.41
C LEU A 63 -4.15 4.30 1.47
N VAL A 64 -4.66 4.56 2.66
CA VAL A 64 -3.83 5.05 3.78
C VAL A 64 -3.26 3.91 4.62
N GLY A 65 -3.51 2.66 4.26
CA GLY A 65 -2.95 1.51 4.94
C GLY A 65 -3.66 1.12 6.23
N MET A 66 -4.85 1.64 6.52
CA MET A 66 -5.62 1.28 7.71
C MET A 66 -6.27 -0.10 7.58
N ASP A 67 -6.79 -0.42 6.40
CA ASP A 67 -7.39 -1.71 6.10
C ASP A 67 -6.53 -2.43 5.06
N ALA A 68 -6.30 -3.72 5.27
CA ALA A 68 -5.58 -4.53 4.32
C ALA A 68 -6.52 -5.01 3.21
N LEU A 69 -6.00 -5.10 1.99
CA LEU A 69 -6.68 -5.79 0.90
C LEU A 69 -6.74 -7.29 1.19
N ALA A 70 -7.79 -7.95 0.71
CA ALA A 70 -7.89 -9.39 0.84
C ALA A 70 -6.64 -10.08 0.26
N GLY A 71 -5.97 -10.89 1.07
CA GLY A 71 -4.72 -11.55 0.67
C GLY A 71 -3.48 -10.66 0.70
N SER A 72 -3.61 -9.40 1.12
CA SER A 72 -2.49 -8.47 1.20
C SER A 72 -1.87 -8.47 2.60
N GLU A 73 -0.54 -8.42 2.66
CA GLU A 73 0.20 -8.26 3.91
C GLU A 73 1.14 -7.06 3.75
N PRO A 74 0.68 -5.86 4.13
CA PRO A 74 1.51 -4.65 4.01
C PRO A 74 2.80 -4.78 4.82
N VAL A 75 3.89 -4.27 4.26
CA VAL A 75 5.20 -4.36 4.89
C VAL A 75 5.92 -3.01 4.85
N ALA A 76 6.69 -2.73 5.90
CA ALA A 76 7.69 -1.69 5.88
C ALA A 76 8.97 -2.27 5.27
N MET A 77 9.63 -1.52 4.38
CA MET A 77 10.82 -1.98 3.68
C MET A 77 12.08 -1.40 4.32
N GLY A 78 13.14 -2.23 4.38
CA GLY A 78 14.48 -1.77 4.67
C GLY A 78 15.22 -1.48 3.36
N TYR A 79 16.10 -0.49 3.39
CA TYR A 79 16.88 -0.12 2.21
C TYR A 79 18.22 0.47 2.63
N ALA A 80 19.18 0.49 1.70
CA ALA A 80 20.44 1.19 1.89
C ALA A 80 20.31 2.65 1.44
N GLY A 81 21.01 3.54 2.10
CA GLY A 81 20.95 4.95 1.72
C GLY A 81 21.99 5.79 2.45
N HIS A 82 21.93 7.09 2.25
CA HIS A 82 22.74 8.07 2.95
C HIS A 82 21.90 8.87 3.94
N GLN A 83 22.43 9.06 5.13
CA GLN A 83 21.77 9.82 6.16
C GLN A 83 22.80 10.62 6.94
N PHE A 84 22.56 11.91 7.15
CA PHE A 84 23.49 12.81 7.86
C PHE A 84 24.91 12.77 7.28
N GLY A 85 25.02 12.68 5.94
CA GLY A 85 26.30 12.65 5.24
C GLY A 85 27.03 11.30 5.27
N GLY A 86 26.44 10.26 5.86
CA GLY A 86 27.01 8.93 5.95
C GLY A 86 26.20 7.89 5.21
N TYR A 87 26.86 6.87 4.71
CA TYR A 87 26.20 5.71 4.11
C TYR A 87 25.65 4.81 5.22
N SER A 88 24.39 4.42 5.11
CA SER A 88 23.76 3.44 5.98
C SER A 88 23.38 2.22 5.15
N PRO A 89 23.91 1.03 5.44
CA PRO A 89 23.56 -0.17 4.68
C PRO A 89 22.12 -0.63 4.91
N ARG A 90 21.50 -0.19 5.99
CA ARG A 90 20.11 -0.57 6.29
C ARG A 90 19.38 0.58 6.98
N LEU A 91 18.40 1.12 6.29
CA LEU A 91 17.47 2.10 6.81
C LEU A 91 16.06 1.52 6.79
N GLY A 92 15.25 1.87 7.78
CA GLY A 92 13.82 1.59 7.76
C GLY A 92 13.08 2.81 7.28
N ASP A 93 12.05 2.62 6.46
CA ASP A 93 11.19 3.72 6.04
C ASP A 93 9.98 3.79 6.98
N GLY A 94 9.92 4.85 7.78
CA GLY A 94 8.81 5.09 8.68
C GLY A 94 7.62 5.77 8.03
N ARG A 95 7.70 6.11 6.74
CA ARG A 95 6.67 6.87 6.03
C ARG A 95 5.98 6.09 4.93
N ALA A 96 6.65 5.12 4.35
CA ALA A 96 6.11 4.35 3.23
C ALA A 96 5.74 2.95 3.67
N LEU A 97 4.59 2.50 3.20
CA LEU A 97 4.08 1.16 3.43
C LEU A 97 3.86 0.53 2.08
N LEU A 98 4.50 -0.62 1.83
CA LEU A 98 4.29 -1.36 0.59
C LEU A 98 3.05 -2.23 0.73
N LEU A 99 2.04 -1.94 -0.06
CA LEU A 99 0.80 -2.72 -0.07
C LEU A 99 0.92 -3.96 -0.96
N GLY A 100 1.79 -3.90 -1.92
CA GLY A 100 2.03 -4.99 -2.85
C GLY A 100 2.79 -4.53 -4.08
#